data_d2d0c3ff0dc1a98d91df35af22ca2c9e
#
_entry.id   d2d0c3ff0dc1a98d91df35af22ca2c9e
#
_cell.length_a   1.000
_cell.length_b   1.000
_cell.length_c   1.000
_cell.angle_alpha   90.00
_cell.angle_beta   90.00
_cell.angle_gamma   90.00
#
_symmetry.space_group_name_H-M   'P 1'
#
loop_
_entity.id
_entity.type
_entity.pdbx_description
1 polymer ?
#
loop_
_entity_poly.entity_id
_entity_poly.type
_entity_poly.pdbx_seq_one_letter_code
_entity_poly.pdbx_strand_id
1 'polypeptide(L)'
;MSKVIGIDLGTTNSVVAVMEGGEPVVIPNAEGSRLTPSVVGFSKNGERLVGQLAKRQAVSNPDRTVVSIKRHMGSDYKVTIDGKSYTPQEISAMILQKLKVDAEAYLGEKVTEAVITCPAYFTDSQRQATKDAGAIAGLKVLRIINEPTASALAYGLDKIKDGKEHRFLVYDLGGGTFDVSILDLADGVFEVEASSGNGHLGGDDFDARVMDWIADTFKNQNGFELKRDPMTNQRLKEAAEKAKIELSSVMSTDINLPFITIDSNGQPVHFDATLTRAVFDQITEDLVQATVEPMERAMKDANLTIDDIDKILLVGGSSRIPAVQTLIRNKFHKEPSKGVNPDESVAVGAAIQAGVLKGEVKDVLLLDVTPLSLGIETLGGVFTTMIKRNTTIPTSKTQVFSTAVDNQPSVDIHVLQGERPMAADNKTLGRFELSDIPPAPRGVPQIQVTFDIDANGIVHVSAKDLGTGKEQKIDITSSSGLSDEEIKRMQDDAKAHEAEDKKRKEAITAKNNAEALIYQAEKTVKELGDKADQGKVKEVNDAIAKLKETLKGDDTEKIKADAEALTKPLHELTEKLYQQAQQAQQAQQQAQNAGAQQGPQTGAKKDKDNVVDADYKVVNDDDKK
;
A
#
# COMPACT_ATOMS: atom_id res chain seq x y z
N MET A 1 26.60 6.51 -3.65
CA MET A 1 25.44 7.43 -3.44
C MET A 1 24.40 6.60 -2.70
N SER A 2 23.72 7.16 -1.69
CA SER A 2 22.62 6.43 -1.02
C SER A 2 21.53 6.10 -2.04
N LYS A 3 20.99 4.88 -1.94
CA LYS A 3 19.88 4.43 -2.77
C LYS A 3 18.62 5.24 -2.45
N VAL A 4 17.83 5.54 -3.49
CA VAL A 4 16.50 6.14 -3.36
C VAL A 4 15.47 5.05 -3.58
N ILE A 5 14.50 4.95 -2.68
CA ILE A 5 13.43 3.96 -2.79
C ILE A 5 12.17 4.58 -3.41
N GLY A 6 11.42 3.76 -4.14
CA GLY A 6 10.07 4.06 -4.58
C GLY A 6 9.07 3.40 -3.66
N ILE A 7 8.09 4.13 -3.18
CA ILE A 7 7.08 3.63 -2.25
C ILE A 7 5.69 3.85 -2.82
N ASP A 8 4.93 2.76 -2.92
CA ASP A 8 3.48 2.80 -3.02
C ASP A 8 2.90 2.83 -1.60
N LEU A 9 2.36 3.98 -1.20
CA LEU A 9 1.66 4.13 0.07
C LEU A 9 0.16 3.87 -0.15
N GLY A 10 -0.23 2.60 -0.26
CA GLY A 10 -1.59 2.19 -0.56
C GLY A 10 -2.54 2.23 0.64
N THR A 11 -3.86 2.25 0.39
CA THR A 11 -4.90 2.24 1.44
C THR A 11 -4.89 0.94 2.23
N THR A 12 -4.79 -0.20 1.55
CA THR A 12 -4.86 -1.53 2.16
C THR A 12 -3.48 -2.15 2.32
N ASN A 13 -2.63 -2.06 1.29
CA ASN A 13 -1.27 -2.56 1.29
C ASN A 13 -0.33 -1.50 0.75
N SER A 14 0.89 -1.49 1.24
CA SER A 14 1.98 -0.65 0.77
C SER A 14 3.13 -1.53 0.24
N VAL A 15 3.86 -1.00 -0.73
CA VAL A 15 4.95 -1.71 -1.40
C VAL A 15 6.17 -0.80 -1.50
N VAL A 16 7.35 -1.35 -1.39
CA VAL A 16 8.61 -0.63 -1.59
C VAL A 16 9.45 -1.30 -2.67
N ALA A 17 10.04 -0.50 -3.54
CA ALA A 17 10.92 -0.96 -4.61
C ALA A 17 12.16 -0.06 -4.74
N VAL A 18 13.18 -0.57 -5.41
CA VAL A 18 14.45 0.14 -5.63
C VAL A 18 15.00 -0.18 -7.01
N MET A 19 15.83 0.69 -7.58
CA MET A 19 16.60 0.39 -8.78
C MET A 19 17.87 -0.39 -8.42
N GLU A 20 18.05 -1.58 -9.00
CA GLU A 20 19.23 -2.41 -8.87
C GLU A 20 19.70 -2.90 -10.24
N GLY A 21 20.95 -2.64 -10.58
CA GLY A 21 21.53 -3.08 -11.85
C GLY A 21 20.83 -2.52 -13.11
N GLY A 22 20.09 -1.41 -12.97
CA GLY A 22 19.31 -0.80 -14.06
C GLY A 22 17.86 -1.29 -14.15
N GLU A 23 17.45 -2.24 -13.29
CA GLU A 23 16.10 -2.80 -13.25
C GLU A 23 15.41 -2.46 -11.91
N PRO A 24 14.08 -2.25 -11.90
CA PRO A 24 13.35 -2.04 -10.67
C PRO A 24 13.08 -3.38 -9.95
N VAL A 25 13.39 -3.42 -8.65
CA VAL A 25 13.21 -4.60 -7.80
C VAL A 25 12.29 -4.28 -6.64
N VAL A 26 11.24 -5.08 -6.44
CA VAL A 26 10.36 -4.96 -5.27
C VAL A 26 11.03 -5.62 -4.07
N ILE A 27 11.19 -4.87 -3.00
CA ILE A 27 11.82 -5.31 -1.76
C ILE A 27 10.83 -6.09 -0.91
N PRO A 28 11.13 -7.33 -0.51
CA PRO A 28 10.30 -8.06 0.44
C PRO A 28 10.45 -7.46 1.85
N ASN A 29 9.35 -7.48 2.61
CA ASN A 29 9.39 -7.10 4.03
C ASN A 29 10.06 -8.17 4.91
N ALA A 30 10.24 -7.87 6.19
CA ALA A 30 10.88 -8.81 7.14
C ALA A 30 10.12 -10.14 7.30
N GLU A 31 8.83 -10.17 6.95
CA GLU A 31 7.98 -11.35 6.96
C GLU A 31 8.05 -12.17 5.65
N GLY A 32 8.89 -11.75 4.68
CA GLY A 32 9.09 -12.38 3.38
C GLY A 32 8.00 -12.07 2.35
N SER A 33 7.06 -11.17 2.65
CA SER A 33 6.02 -10.74 1.72
C SER A 33 6.47 -9.50 0.94
N ARG A 34 6.04 -9.38 -0.33
CA ARG A 34 6.25 -8.18 -1.14
C ARG A 34 5.23 -7.08 -0.83
N LEU A 35 4.11 -7.45 -0.17
CA LEU A 35 3.06 -6.55 0.26
C LEU A 35 3.11 -6.38 1.78
N THR A 36 3.07 -5.15 2.24
CA THR A 36 2.98 -4.81 3.66
C THR A 36 1.60 -4.21 3.92
N PRO A 37 0.75 -4.84 4.76
CA PRO A 37 -0.54 -4.25 5.12
C PRO A 37 -0.37 -2.84 5.67
N SER A 38 -1.17 -1.88 5.17
CA SER A 38 -1.19 -0.49 5.65
C SER A 38 -1.98 -0.38 6.96
N VAL A 39 -1.55 -1.15 7.96
CA VAL A 39 -2.20 -1.29 9.26
C VAL A 39 -1.22 -0.95 10.36
N VAL A 40 -1.65 -0.11 11.31
CA VAL A 40 -0.90 0.25 12.50
C VAL A 40 -1.69 -0.17 13.73
N GLY A 41 -1.06 -0.89 14.63
CA GLY A 41 -1.67 -1.35 15.87
C GLY A 41 -0.83 -0.96 17.09
N PHE A 42 -1.49 -0.85 18.23
CA PHE A 42 -0.83 -0.63 19.52
C PHE A 42 -1.20 -1.78 20.45
N SER A 43 -0.21 -2.54 20.88
CA SER A 43 -0.42 -3.66 21.79
C SER A 43 -0.94 -3.17 23.16
N LYS A 44 -1.44 -4.06 23.99
CA LYS A 44 -1.87 -3.72 25.37
C LYS A 44 -0.73 -3.14 26.20
N ASN A 45 0.51 -3.43 25.86
CA ASN A 45 1.71 -2.93 26.54
C ASN A 45 2.24 -1.61 25.94
N GLY A 46 1.49 -0.99 25.00
CA GLY A 46 1.88 0.26 24.34
C GLY A 46 2.88 0.09 23.20
N GLU A 47 3.19 -1.14 22.80
CA GLU A 47 4.09 -1.44 21.68
C GLU A 47 3.40 -1.11 20.37
N ARG A 48 4.12 -0.41 19.47
CA ARG A 48 3.66 -0.10 18.11
C ARG A 48 3.93 -1.26 17.18
N LEU A 49 2.89 -1.75 16.55
CA LEU A 49 2.91 -2.81 15.54
C LEU A 49 2.55 -2.22 14.18
N VAL A 50 3.21 -2.66 13.11
CA VAL A 50 2.92 -2.20 11.75
C VAL A 50 2.89 -3.41 10.81
N GLY A 51 2.03 -3.36 9.81
CA GLY A 51 1.93 -4.39 8.79
C GLY A 51 1.19 -5.63 9.26
N GLN A 52 1.73 -6.80 8.96
CA GLN A 52 1.09 -8.08 9.22
C GLN A 52 0.84 -8.33 10.72
N LEU A 53 1.75 -7.88 11.57
CA LEU A 53 1.60 -8.01 13.03
C LEU A 53 0.41 -7.19 13.55
N ALA A 54 0.25 -5.96 13.05
CA ALA A 54 -0.89 -5.11 13.38
C ALA A 54 -2.20 -5.70 12.83
N LYS A 55 -2.21 -6.22 11.59
CA LYS A 55 -3.38 -6.86 10.98
C LYS A 55 -3.84 -8.07 11.79
N ARG A 56 -2.92 -8.89 12.31
CA ARG A 56 -3.26 -10.08 13.13
C ARG A 56 -3.95 -9.74 14.45
N GLN A 57 -3.62 -8.61 15.08
CA GLN A 57 -4.28 -8.23 16.34
C GLN A 57 -5.63 -7.53 16.13
N ALA A 58 -5.97 -7.12 14.90
CA ALA A 58 -7.15 -6.29 14.62
C ALA A 58 -8.46 -6.87 15.19
N VAL A 59 -8.67 -8.18 15.11
CA VAL A 59 -9.84 -8.87 15.67
C VAL A 59 -9.87 -8.79 17.20
N SER A 60 -8.74 -9.06 17.85
CA SER A 60 -8.67 -9.13 19.33
C SER A 60 -8.48 -7.76 20.00
N ASN A 61 -8.08 -6.74 19.22
CA ASN A 61 -7.75 -5.41 19.72
C ASN A 61 -8.14 -4.32 18.68
N PRO A 62 -9.42 -4.29 18.24
CA PRO A 62 -9.87 -3.41 17.15
C PRO A 62 -9.73 -1.92 17.50
N ASP A 63 -10.04 -1.53 18.75
CA ASP A 63 -9.99 -0.13 19.21
C ASP A 63 -8.56 0.45 19.23
N ARG A 64 -7.55 -0.39 19.10
CA ARG A 64 -6.14 -0.02 19.10
C ARG A 64 -5.46 -0.39 17.77
N THR A 65 -6.23 -0.64 16.72
CA THR A 65 -5.74 -1.00 15.39
C THR A 65 -6.35 -0.08 14.35
N VAL A 66 -5.50 0.62 13.62
CA VAL A 66 -5.86 1.61 12.61
C VAL A 66 -5.69 1.00 11.24
N VAL A 67 -6.76 1.00 10.46
CA VAL A 67 -6.81 0.54 9.06
C VAL A 67 -7.29 1.67 8.16
N SER A 68 -6.97 1.61 6.86
CA SER A 68 -7.49 2.51 5.80
C SER A 68 -7.27 4.00 6.09
N ILE A 69 -6.23 4.36 6.85
CA ILE A 69 -5.95 5.74 7.29
C ILE A 69 -5.75 6.70 6.11
N LYS A 70 -5.29 6.21 4.95
CA LYS A 70 -5.09 6.99 3.73
C LYS A 70 -6.35 7.73 3.27
N ARG A 71 -7.55 7.18 3.54
CA ARG A 71 -8.85 7.82 3.22
C ARG A 71 -9.09 9.12 4.01
N HIS A 72 -8.33 9.35 5.08
CA HIS A 72 -8.43 10.54 5.93
C HIS A 72 -7.27 11.52 5.72
N MET A 73 -6.35 11.26 4.79
CA MET A 73 -5.24 12.18 4.51
C MET A 73 -5.75 13.57 4.11
N GLY A 74 -5.06 14.60 4.58
CA GLY A 74 -5.42 15.99 4.31
C GLY A 74 -6.70 16.48 5.01
N SER A 75 -7.19 15.76 6.04
CA SER A 75 -8.31 16.15 6.88
C SER A 75 -7.87 16.35 8.33
N ASP A 76 -8.74 16.91 9.15
CA ASP A 76 -8.59 17.11 10.60
C ASP A 76 -8.92 15.85 11.44
N TYR A 77 -9.13 14.71 10.77
CA TYR A 77 -9.39 13.44 11.43
C TYR A 77 -8.26 13.05 12.37
N LYS A 78 -8.63 12.51 13.52
CA LYS A 78 -7.68 12.04 14.54
C LYS A 78 -8.12 10.69 15.10
N VAL A 79 -7.15 9.81 15.28
CA VAL A 79 -7.33 8.56 16.01
C VAL A 79 -6.78 8.73 17.42
N THR A 80 -7.60 8.45 18.44
CA THR A 80 -7.16 8.54 19.84
C THR A 80 -6.94 7.13 20.38
N ILE A 81 -5.71 6.85 20.83
CA ILE A 81 -5.30 5.57 21.42
C ILE A 81 -4.58 5.88 22.73
N ASP A 82 -5.04 5.30 23.83
CA ASP A 82 -4.49 5.52 25.18
C ASP A 82 -4.36 7.00 25.58
N GLY A 83 -5.34 7.82 25.15
CA GLY A 83 -5.36 9.26 25.44
C GLY A 83 -4.41 10.10 24.55
N LYS A 84 -3.64 9.48 23.66
CA LYS A 84 -2.82 10.16 22.65
C LYS A 84 -3.57 10.19 21.32
N SER A 85 -3.70 11.38 20.74
CA SER A 85 -4.30 11.58 19.42
C SER A 85 -3.23 11.56 18.33
N TYR A 86 -3.51 10.86 17.25
CA TYR A 86 -2.65 10.72 16.07
C TYR A 86 -3.35 11.25 14.84
N THR A 87 -2.65 12.01 14.03
CA THR A 87 -3.11 12.47 12.71
C THR A 87 -2.95 11.36 11.66
N PRO A 88 -3.64 11.45 10.51
CA PRO A 88 -3.41 10.52 9.40
C PRO A 88 -1.97 10.48 8.92
N GLN A 89 -1.27 11.64 8.94
CA GLN A 89 0.15 11.75 8.58
C GLN A 89 1.04 10.96 9.53
N GLU A 90 0.80 11.05 10.86
CA GLU A 90 1.57 10.29 11.86
C GLU A 90 1.38 8.78 11.70
N ILE A 91 0.15 8.32 11.48
CA ILE A 91 -0.12 6.89 11.25
C ILE A 91 0.52 6.43 9.94
N SER A 92 0.39 7.21 8.86
CA SER A 92 1.04 6.90 7.58
C SER A 92 2.56 6.90 7.69
N ALA A 93 3.15 7.80 8.48
CA ALA A 93 4.58 7.83 8.74
C ALA A 93 5.08 6.55 9.42
N MET A 94 4.29 5.94 10.32
CA MET A 94 4.65 4.65 10.93
C MET A 94 4.72 3.53 9.91
N ILE A 95 3.83 3.54 8.89
CA ILE A 95 3.89 2.59 7.76
C ILE A 95 5.15 2.85 6.94
N LEU A 96 5.42 4.10 6.59
CA LEU A 96 6.62 4.49 5.83
C LEU A 96 7.92 4.14 6.56
N GLN A 97 7.96 4.29 7.89
CA GLN A 97 9.09 3.87 8.72
C GLN A 97 9.33 2.36 8.63
N LYS A 98 8.28 1.54 8.67
CA LYS A 98 8.39 0.08 8.50
C LYS A 98 8.99 -0.26 7.13
N LEU A 99 8.48 0.34 6.05
CA LEU A 99 9.01 0.13 4.69
C LEU A 99 10.45 0.58 4.55
N LYS A 100 10.81 1.72 5.16
CA LYS A 100 12.20 2.21 5.23
C LYS A 100 13.12 1.22 5.94
N VAL A 101 12.71 0.71 7.11
CA VAL A 101 13.50 -0.28 7.87
C VAL A 101 13.67 -1.57 7.08
N ASP A 102 12.63 -2.04 6.40
CA ASP A 102 12.72 -3.24 5.55
C ASP A 102 13.65 -3.01 4.35
N ALA A 103 13.58 -1.83 3.73
CA ALA A 103 14.48 -1.45 2.65
C ALA A 103 15.94 -1.34 3.12
N GLU A 104 16.20 -0.73 4.28
CA GLU A 104 17.53 -0.65 4.88
C GLU A 104 18.11 -2.03 5.23
N ALA A 105 17.25 -2.94 5.71
CA ALA A 105 17.66 -4.32 6.02
C ALA A 105 18.00 -5.11 4.74
N TYR A 106 17.26 -4.89 3.65
CA TYR A 106 17.51 -5.53 2.36
C TYR A 106 18.78 -4.98 1.70
N LEU A 107 18.96 -3.65 1.68
CA LEU A 107 20.07 -2.98 1.01
C LEU A 107 21.37 -3.01 1.80
N GLY A 108 21.33 -3.27 3.10
CA GLY A 108 22.49 -3.20 4.00
C GLY A 108 23.02 -1.77 4.22
N GLU A 109 22.29 -0.74 3.81
CA GLU A 109 22.67 0.66 3.98
C GLU A 109 21.49 1.53 4.42
N LYS A 110 21.78 2.75 4.91
CA LYS A 110 20.76 3.71 5.32
C LYS A 110 20.04 4.31 4.10
N VAL A 111 18.72 4.42 4.22
CA VAL A 111 17.84 5.05 3.23
C VAL A 111 17.33 6.37 3.78
N THR A 112 17.61 7.46 3.07
CA THR A 112 17.25 8.82 3.49
C THR A 112 16.35 9.54 2.51
N GLU A 113 16.17 9.02 1.30
CA GLU A 113 15.42 9.66 0.23
C GLU A 113 14.44 8.69 -0.41
N ALA A 114 13.25 9.19 -0.79
CA ALA A 114 12.21 8.39 -1.42
C ALA A 114 11.42 9.18 -2.46
N VAL A 115 10.84 8.45 -3.42
CA VAL A 115 9.69 8.87 -4.22
C VAL A 115 8.47 8.14 -3.63
N ILE A 116 7.41 8.87 -3.32
CA ILE A 116 6.19 8.34 -2.70
C ILE A 116 5.01 8.59 -3.63
N THR A 117 4.09 7.62 -3.73
CA THR A 117 2.93 7.75 -4.60
C THR A 117 1.72 8.29 -3.86
N CYS A 118 0.82 8.89 -4.62
CA CYS A 118 -0.53 9.25 -4.16
C CYS A 118 -1.53 9.05 -5.30
N PRO A 119 -2.84 8.91 -4.99
CA PRO A 119 -3.88 8.92 -6.00
C PRO A 119 -3.83 10.18 -6.88
N ALA A 120 -4.12 10.03 -8.18
CA ALA A 120 -4.08 11.16 -9.11
C ALA A 120 -5.09 12.23 -8.73
N TYR A 121 -6.24 11.84 -8.18
CA TYR A 121 -7.33 12.74 -7.78
C TYR A 121 -7.18 13.31 -6.36
N PHE A 122 -6.01 13.12 -5.71
CA PHE A 122 -5.73 13.76 -4.43
C PHE A 122 -5.67 15.29 -4.58
N THR A 123 -6.31 15.97 -3.64
CA THR A 123 -6.23 17.42 -3.50
C THR A 123 -4.82 17.84 -3.04
N ASP A 124 -4.50 19.10 -3.17
CA ASP A 124 -3.24 19.67 -2.69
C ASP A 124 -2.97 19.34 -1.22
N SER A 125 -3.97 19.51 -0.34
CA SER A 125 -3.88 19.16 1.08
C SER A 125 -3.52 17.70 1.33
N GLN A 126 -4.04 16.77 0.52
CA GLN A 126 -3.75 15.34 0.64
C GLN A 126 -2.35 15.00 0.13
N ARG A 127 -1.88 15.69 -0.92
CA ARG A 127 -0.51 15.57 -1.45
C ARG A 127 0.51 16.08 -0.44
N GLN A 128 0.26 17.26 0.14
CA GLN A 128 1.11 17.82 1.19
C GLN A 128 1.16 16.90 2.41
N ALA A 129 0.00 16.39 2.88
CA ALA A 129 -0.06 15.44 3.99
C ALA A 129 0.74 14.14 3.71
N THR A 130 0.78 13.69 2.45
CA THR A 130 1.60 12.54 2.03
C THR A 130 3.10 12.87 2.11
N LYS A 131 3.49 14.06 1.67
CA LYS A 131 4.88 14.56 1.77
C LYS A 131 5.32 14.70 3.23
N ASP A 132 4.44 15.26 4.08
CA ASP A 132 4.67 15.41 5.52
C ASP A 132 4.85 14.04 6.21
N ALA A 133 4.03 13.05 5.87
CA ALA A 133 4.18 11.68 6.38
C ALA A 133 5.56 11.10 6.03
N GLY A 134 6.06 11.35 4.82
CA GLY A 134 7.42 10.99 4.43
C GLY A 134 8.48 11.68 5.28
N ALA A 135 8.33 12.99 5.52
CA ALA A 135 9.25 13.75 6.37
C ALA A 135 9.25 13.26 7.82
N ILE A 136 8.06 12.99 8.40
CA ILE A 136 7.91 12.41 9.76
C ILE A 136 8.59 11.03 9.83
N ALA A 137 8.53 10.23 8.76
CA ALA A 137 9.22 8.95 8.67
C ALA A 137 10.75 9.07 8.55
N GLY A 138 11.29 10.31 8.48
CA GLY A 138 12.72 10.57 8.31
C GLY A 138 13.19 10.30 6.88
N LEU A 139 12.32 10.52 5.89
CA LEU A 139 12.62 10.44 4.47
C LEU A 139 12.55 11.84 3.84
N LYS A 140 13.57 12.22 3.09
CA LYS A 140 13.47 13.34 2.18
C LYS A 140 12.69 12.89 0.95
N VAL A 141 11.47 13.40 0.81
CA VAL A 141 10.61 13.11 -0.32
C VAL A 141 11.11 13.91 -1.53
N LEU A 142 11.69 13.23 -2.50
CA LEU A 142 12.22 13.87 -3.71
C LEU A 142 11.09 14.24 -4.67
N ARG A 143 10.06 13.41 -4.74
CA ARG A 143 8.87 13.62 -5.56
C ARG A 143 7.67 12.86 -5.00
N ILE A 144 6.50 13.49 -5.08
CA ILE A 144 5.20 12.80 -5.03
C ILE A 144 4.80 12.52 -6.47
N ILE A 145 4.46 11.26 -6.79
CA ILE A 145 4.05 10.83 -8.13
C ILE A 145 2.65 10.22 -8.07
N ASN A 146 1.84 10.44 -9.10
CA ASN A 146 0.51 9.85 -9.20
C ASN A 146 0.58 8.34 -9.42
N GLU A 147 -0.26 7.57 -8.75
CA GLU A 147 -0.29 6.09 -8.81
C GLU A 147 -0.50 5.57 -10.24
N PRO A 148 -1.50 6.06 -11.02
CA PRO A 148 -1.65 5.61 -12.40
C PRO A 148 -0.47 6.00 -13.29
N THR A 149 0.15 7.15 -13.05
CA THR A 149 1.33 7.60 -13.78
C THR A 149 2.55 6.71 -13.49
N ALA A 150 2.76 6.35 -12.22
CA ALA A 150 3.80 5.40 -11.83
C ALA A 150 3.58 4.03 -12.50
N SER A 151 2.34 3.53 -12.53
CA SER A 151 2.03 2.25 -13.18
C SER A 151 2.24 2.28 -14.69
N ALA A 152 1.91 3.39 -15.36
CA ALA A 152 2.20 3.58 -16.77
C ALA A 152 3.72 3.57 -17.03
N LEU A 153 4.50 4.22 -16.18
CA LEU A 153 5.96 4.23 -16.25
C LEU A 153 6.56 2.81 -16.10
N ALA A 154 6.02 2.03 -15.15
CA ALA A 154 6.42 0.63 -14.95
C ALA A 154 6.13 -0.25 -16.18
N TYR A 155 4.99 -0.04 -16.86
CA TYR A 155 4.62 -0.77 -18.07
C TYR A 155 5.38 -0.29 -19.28
N GLY A 156 5.55 1.04 -19.42
CA GLY A 156 6.06 1.66 -20.64
C GLY A 156 7.57 1.66 -20.76
N LEU A 157 8.33 1.41 -19.70
CA LEU A 157 9.81 1.49 -19.72
C LEU A 157 10.41 0.62 -20.83
N ASP A 158 9.90 -0.59 -21.01
CA ASP A 158 10.35 -1.49 -22.09
C ASP A 158 9.86 -1.08 -23.48
N LYS A 159 8.80 -0.25 -23.56
CA LYS A 159 8.17 0.19 -24.82
C LYS A 159 8.85 1.41 -25.42
N ILE A 160 9.58 2.18 -24.63
CA ILE A 160 10.36 3.34 -25.14
C ILE A 160 11.25 2.94 -26.30
N LYS A 161 11.76 1.71 -26.28
CA LYS A 161 12.71 1.18 -27.30
C LYS A 161 12.07 0.81 -28.62
N ASP A 162 10.74 0.71 -28.73
CA ASP A 162 10.07 0.33 -29.97
C ASP A 162 9.83 1.51 -30.93
N GLY A 163 10.05 2.76 -30.44
CA GLY A 163 9.96 4.01 -31.22
C GLY A 163 8.54 4.31 -31.72
N LYS A 164 7.51 3.73 -31.09
CA LYS A 164 6.11 3.97 -31.41
C LYS A 164 5.46 4.85 -30.36
N GLU A 165 4.46 5.59 -30.80
CA GLU A 165 3.54 6.25 -29.90
C GLU A 165 2.57 5.22 -29.32
N HIS A 166 2.31 5.30 -28.02
CA HIS A 166 1.37 4.44 -27.31
C HIS A 166 0.47 5.28 -26.41
N ARG A 167 -0.81 5.03 -26.49
CA ARG A 167 -1.81 5.66 -25.63
C ARG A 167 -2.39 4.66 -24.65
N PHE A 168 -2.22 4.96 -23.36
CA PHE A 168 -2.66 4.11 -22.26
C PHE A 168 -3.86 4.71 -21.54
N LEU A 169 -4.85 3.88 -21.26
CA LEU A 169 -5.81 4.17 -20.18
C LEU A 169 -5.42 3.35 -18.97
N VAL A 170 -5.07 4.01 -17.88
CA VAL A 170 -4.80 3.36 -16.59
C VAL A 170 -6.05 3.44 -15.74
N TYR A 171 -6.58 2.28 -15.36
CA TYR A 171 -7.73 2.12 -14.49
C TYR A 171 -7.23 1.57 -13.15
N ASP A 172 -7.16 2.44 -12.16
CA ASP A 172 -6.66 2.12 -10.82
C ASP A 172 -7.82 2.05 -9.83
N LEU A 173 -8.23 0.83 -9.48
CA LEU A 173 -9.22 0.59 -8.42
C LEU A 173 -8.52 -0.07 -7.23
N GLY A 174 -8.12 0.76 -6.30
CA GLY A 174 -7.45 0.36 -5.08
C GLY A 174 -8.39 -0.08 -3.96
N GLY A 175 -7.89 -0.07 -2.73
CA GLY A 175 -8.70 -0.38 -1.53
C GLY A 175 -9.63 0.76 -1.12
N GLY A 176 -9.26 2.02 -1.37
CA GLY A 176 -10.01 3.19 -0.89
C GLY A 176 -10.34 4.23 -1.94
N THR A 177 -9.66 4.22 -3.10
CA THR A 177 -9.79 5.22 -4.16
C THR A 177 -9.93 4.55 -5.51
N PHE A 178 -10.56 5.26 -6.44
CA PHE A 178 -10.61 4.95 -7.85
C PHE A 178 -10.03 6.10 -8.66
N ASP A 179 -9.04 5.84 -9.49
CA ASP A 179 -8.43 6.78 -10.40
C ASP A 179 -8.42 6.23 -11.83
N VAL A 180 -8.63 7.11 -12.79
CA VAL A 180 -8.44 6.82 -14.21
C VAL A 180 -7.60 7.93 -14.84
N SER A 181 -6.54 7.54 -15.54
CA SER A 181 -5.67 8.48 -16.25
C SER A 181 -5.44 8.00 -17.69
N ILE A 182 -5.37 8.96 -18.60
CA ILE A 182 -5.00 8.74 -20.00
C ILE A 182 -3.63 9.33 -20.19
N LEU A 183 -2.70 8.52 -20.72
CA LEU A 183 -1.32 8.91 -20.91
C LEU A 183 -0.87 8.56 -22.33
N ASP A 184 -0.10 9.47 -22.91
CA ASP A 184 0.64 9.24 -24.14
C ASP A 184 2.11 8.94 -23.81
N LEU A 185 2.67 7.98 -24.52
CA LEU A 185 4.10 7.66 -24.52
C LEU A 185 4.64 7.85 -25.92
N ALA A 186 5.50 8.84 -26.08
CA ALA A 186 6.21 9.10 -27.34
C ALA A 186 7.65 9.53 -27.05
N ASP A 187 8.63 8.97 -27.75
CA ASP A 187 10.05 9.36 -27.64
C ASP A 187 10.61 9.42 -26.19
N GLY A 188 10.13 8.52 -25.32
CA GLY A 188 10.54 8.50 -23.91
C GLY A 188 9.82 9.52 -23.02
N VAL A 189 8.89 10.30 -23.56
CA VAL A 189 8.06 11.23 -22.81
C VAL A 189 6.75 10.54 -22.45
N PHE A 190 6.46 10.47 -21.15
CA PHE A 190 5.15 10.08 -20.61
C PHE A 190 4.38 11.37 -20.31
N GLU A 191 3.36 11.65 -21.06
CA GLU A 191 2.52 12.83 -20.88
C GLU A 191 1.10 12.39 -20.46
N VAL A 192 0.63 12.93 -19.34
CA VAL A 192 -0.75 12.73 -18.87
C VAL A 192 -1.64 13.71 -19.61
N GLU A 193 -2.59 13.17 -20.39
CA GLU A 193 -3.57 13.97 -21.13
C GLU A 193 -4.75 14.39 -20.23
N ALA A 194 -5.24 13.46 -19.43
CA ALA A 194 -6.34 13.70 -18.50
C ALA A 194 -6.32 12.72 -17.35
N SER A 195 -6.78 13.19 -16.19
CA SER A 195 -7.05 12.38 -15.01
C SER A 195 -8.41 12.70 -14.42
N SER A 196 -9.10 11.66 -13.93
CA SER A 196 -10.35 11.77 -13.21
C SER A 196 -10.42 10.67 -12.15
N GLY A 197 -11.35 10.77 -11.19
CA GLY A 197 -11.41 9.73 -10.16
C GLY A 197 -12.52 9.96 -9.14
N ASN A 198 -12.51 9.08 -8.12
CA ASN A 198 -13.36 9.17 -6.94
C ASN A 198 -12.52 8.78 -5.72
N GLY A 199 -12.24 9.76 -4.84
CA GLY A 199 -11.41 9.57 -3.64
C GLY A 199 -12.04 8.71 -2.54
N HIS A 200 -13.28 8.23 -2.71
CA HIS A 200 -14.04 7.44 -1.75
C HIS A 200 -14.71 6.22 -2.39
N LEU A 201 -14.10 5.64 -3.41
CA LEU A 201 -14.57 4.42 -4.07
C LEU A 201 -13.42 3.42 -4.16
N GLY A 202 -13.55 2.27 -3.51
CA GLY A 202 -12.51 1.23 -3.52
C GLY A 202 -12.95 -0.06 -2.86
N GLY A 203 -12.03 -0.99 -2.69
CA GLY A 203 -12.26 -2.32 -2.13
C GLY A 203 -12.93 -2.34 -0.76
N ASP A 204 -12.68 -1.33 0.08
CA ASP A 204 -13.35 -1.19 1.38
C ASP A 204 -14.87 -1.01 1.24
N ASP A 205 -15.34 -0.38 0.16
CA ASP A 205 -16.76 -0.17 -0.10
C ASP A 205 -17.42 -1.49 -0.56
N PHE A 206 -16.72 -2.30 -1.36
CA PHE A 206 -17.15 -3.67 -1.69
C PHE A 206 -17.22 -4.55 -0.45
N ASP A 207 -16.23 -4.46 0.45
CA ASP A 207 -16.25 -5.18 1.73
C ASP A 207 -17.45 -4.78 2.58
N ALA A 208 -17.78 -3.48 2.63
CA ALA A 208 -18.95 -2.99 3.37
C ALA A 208 -20.26 -3.59 2.84
N ARG A 209 -20.44 -3.73 1.51
CA ARG A 209 -21.61 -4.41 0.92
C ARG A 209 -21.71 -5.88 1.36
N VAL A 210 -20.59 -6.59 1.40
CA VAL A 210 -20.57 -7.98 1.89
C VAL A 210 -20.85 -8.05 3.38
N MET A 211 -20.32 -7.12 4.19
CA MET A 211 -20.62 -7.05 5.63
C MET A 211 -22.13 -6.82 5.89
N ASP A 212 -22.76 -5.97 5.10
CA ASP A 212 -24.20 -5.71 5.19
C ASP A 212 -25.00 -6.95 4.76
N TRP A 213 -24.59 -7.61 3.67
CA TRP A 213 -25.20 -8.88 3.24
C TRP A 213 -25.10 -9.97 4.33
N ILE A 214 -23.94 -10.08 5.02
CA ILE A 214 -23.78 -11.01 6.15
C ILE A 214 -24.77 -10.66 7.27
N ALA A 215 -24.89 -9.39 7.64
CA ALA A 215 -25.78 -8.94 8.70
C ALA A 215 -27.27 -9.21 8.36
N ASP A 216 -27.69 -8.93 7.14
CA ASP A 216 -29.05 -9.20 6.67
C ASP A 216 -29.34 -10.70 6.60
N THR A 217 -28.41 -11.50 6.10
CA THR A 217 -28.53 -12.95 6.04
C THR A 217 -28.60 -13.55 7.46
N PHE A 218 -27.77 -13.07 8.39
CA PHE A 218 -27.81 -13.45 9.80
C PHE A 218 -29.18 -13.16 10.42
N LYS A 219 -29.73 -11.95 10.19
CA LYS A 219 -31.05 -11.55 10.68
C LYS A 219 -32.15 -12.47 10.14
N ASN A 220 -32.08 -12.82 8.85
CA ASN A 220 -33.05 -13.72 8.22
C ASN A 220 -32.95 -15.16 8.79
N GLN A 221 -31.76 -15.64 9.09
CA GLN A 221 -31.53 -16.97 9.66
C GLN A 221 -31.96 -17.10 11.11
N ASN A 222 -31.72 -16.04 11.92
CA ASN A 222 -31.84 -16.10 13.39
C ASN A 222 -33.02 -15.32 13.96
N GLY A 223 -33.66 -14.45 13.16
CA GLY A 223 -34.81 -13.63 13.60
C GLY A 223 -34.47 -12.42 14.47
N PHE A 224 -33.19 -12.09 14.66
CA PHE A 224 -32.71 -10.91 15.37
C PHE A 224 -31.48 -10.30 14.70
N GLU A 225 -31.20 -9.04 15.01
CA GLU A 225 -30.08 -8.31 14.39
C GLU A 225 -28.73 -8.70 15.01
N LEU A 226 -27.70 -8.80 14.15
CA LEU A 226 -26.34 -9.02 14.58
C LEU A 226 -25.81 -7.75 15.29
N LYS A 227 -25.35 -7.91 16.53
CA LYS A 227 -24.72 -6.80 17.27
C LYS A 227 -23.34 -6.50 16.66
N ARG A 228 -23.20 -5.30 16.11
CA ARG A 228 -21.98 -4.84 15.42
C ARG A 228 -21.10 -4.04 16.39
N ASP A 229 -20.55 -4.70 17.43
CA ASP A 229 -19.49 -4.13 18.23
C ASP A 229 -18.14 -4.12 17.48
N PRO A 230 -17.10 -3.41 17.95
CA PRO A 230 -15.83 -3.28 17.24
C PRO A 230 -15.19 -4.63 16.86
N MET A 231 -15.24 -5.62 17.75
CA MET A 231 -14.68 -6.95 17.48
C MET A 231 -15.49 -7.68 16.41
N THR A 232 -16.81 -7.67 16.50
CA THR A 232 -17.71 -8.26 15.49
C THR A 232 -17.52 -7.57 14.14
N ASN A 233 -17.48 -6.24 14.11
CA ASN A 233 -17.24 -5.50 12.86
C ASN A 233 -15.90 -5.86 12.22
N GLN A 234 -14.83 -6.01 13.00
CA GLN A 234 -13.53 -6.41 12.46
C GLN A 234 -13.57 -7.83 11.88
N ARG A 235 -14.25 -8.77 12.55
CA ARG A 235 -14.44 -10.13 12.04
C ARG A 235 -15.27 -10.16 10.75
N LEU A 236 -16.31 -9.33 10.67
CA LEU A 236 -17.11 -9.17 9.46
C LEU A 236 -16.24 -8.61 8.32
N LYS A 237 -15.43 -7.57 8.59
CA LYS A 237 -14.53 -6.96 7.59
C LYS A 237 -13.53 -7.98 7.03
N GLU A 238 -12.89 -8.76 7.90
CA GLU A 238 -11.93 -9.78 7.46
C GLU A 238 -12.59 -10.89 6.64
N ALA A 239 -13.80 -11.32 7.03
CA ALA A 239 -14.55 -12.32 6.28
C ALA A 239 -15.02 -11.78 4.92
N ALA A 240 -15.44 -10.51 4.88
CA ALA A 240 -15.86 -9.84 3.64
C ALA A 240 -14.68 -9.66 2.67
N GLU A 241 -13.54 -9.14 3.15
CA GLU A 241 -12.31 -8.99 2.35
C GLU A 241 -11.87 -10.34 1.78
N LYS A 242 -11.86 -11.37 2.61
CA LYS A 242 -11.50 -12.74 2.19
C LYS A 242 -12.46 -13.24 1.12
N ALA A 243 -13.76 -13.13 1.33
CA ALA A 243 -14.78 -13.59 0.38
C ALA A 243 -14.68 -12.83 -0.96
N LYS A 244 -14.48 -11.50 -0.96
CA LYS A 244 -14.24 -10.69 -2.15
C LYS A 244 -13.03 -11.20 -2.94
N ILE A 245 -11.92 -11.48 -2.27
CA ILE A 245 -10.69 -11.99 -2.90
C ILE A 245 -10.93 -13.37 -3.52
N GLU A 246 -11.54 -14.29 -2.77
CA GLU A 246 -11.82 -15.64 -3.25
C GLU A 246 -12.79 -15.64 -4.45
N LEU A 247 -13.86 -14.82 -4.40
CA LEU A 247 -14.82 -14.69 -5.49
C LEU A 247 -14.23 -14.08 -6.77
N SER A 248 -13.06 -13.50 -6.72
CA SER A 248 -12.33 -13.11 -7.95
C SER A 248 -11.82 -14.34 -8.74
N SER A 249 -11.69 -15.50 -8.09
CA SER A 249 -11.18 -16.75 -8.69
C SER A 249 -12.24 -17.85 -8.78
N VAL A 250 -13.10 -17.98 -7.75
CA VAL A 250 -14.13 -19.03 -7.69
C VAL A 250 -15.53 -18.47 -7.84
N MET A 251 -16.53 -19.34 -8.11
CA MET A 251 -17.92 -18.91 -8.34
C MET A 251 -18.74 -18.81 -7.04
N SER A 252 -18.24 -19.39 -5.95
CA SER A 252 -18.86 -19.32 -4.62
C SER A 252 -17.82 -19.52 -3.54
N THR A 253 -18.07 -18.96 -2.36
CA THR A 253 -17.24 -19.14 -1.16
C THR A 253 -18.12 -19.27 0.07
N ASP A 254 -17.67 -20.05 1.05
CA ASP A 254 -18.36 -20.21 2.32
C ASP A 254 -17.80 -19.24 3.36
N ILE A 255 -18.71 -18.50 3.99
CA ILE A 255 -18.41 -17.57 5.07
C ILE A 255 -18.86 -18.21 6.38
N ASN A 256 -17.89 -18.67 7.18
CA ASN A 256 -18.14 -19.27 8.48
C ASN A 256 -17.55 -18.38 9.59
N LEU A 257 -18.43 -17.89 10.48
CA LEU A 257 -18.08 -17.03 11.61
C LEU A 257 -18.59 -17.70 12.92
N PRO A 258 -17.79 -18.60 13.51
CA PRO A 258 -18.17 -19.27 14.74
C PRO A 258 -18.22 -18.28 15.90
N PHE A 259 -19.19 -18.43 16.81
CA PHE A 259 -19.35 -17.58 18.00
C PHE A 259 -19.37 -16.09 17.66
N ILE A 260 -20.15 -15.69 16.64
CA ILE A 260 -20.19 -14.29 16.18
C ILE A 260 -20.95 -13.40 17.17
N THR A 261 -21.92 -13.95 17.87
CA THR A 261 -22.71 -13.25 18.90
C THR A 261 -23.31 -14.25 19.89
N ILE A 262 -24.08 -13.76 20.85
CA ILE A 262 -24.91 -14.55 21.79
C ILE A 262 -26.38 -14.18 21.60
N ASP A 263 -27.29 -15.13 21.75
CA ASP A 263 -28.73 -14.90 21.73
C ASP A 263 -29.25 -14.30 23.05
N SER A 264 -30.58 -14.05 23.13
CA SER A 264 -31.23 -13.54 24.32
C SER A 264 -31.15 -14.48 25.55
N ASN A 265 -30.83 -15.76 25.34
CA ASN A 265 -30.68 -16.78 26.38
C ASN A 265 -29.20 -16.99 26.77
N GLY A 266 -28.29 -16.18 26.22
CA GLY A 266 -26.84 -16.29 26.46
C GLY A 266 -26.18 -17.44 25.71
N GLN A 267 -26.84 -18.05 24.72
CA GLN A 267 -26.26 -19.12 23.92
C GLN A 267 -25.45 -18.55 22.76
N PRO A 268 -24.29 -19.16 22.45
CA PRO A 268 -23.48 -18.72 21.32
C PRO A 268 -24.19 -19.00 19.98
N VAL A 269 -24.16 -18.01 19.10
CA VAL A 269 -24.72 -18.10 17.75
C VAL A 269 -23.59 -18.02 16.73
N HIS A 270 -23.67 -18.86 15.73
CA HIS A 270 -22.73 -18.95 14.62
C HIS A 270 -23.38 -18.38 13.36
N PHE A 271 -22.57 -17.89 12.45
CA PHE A 271 -23.01 -17.58 11.09
C PHE A 271 -22.33 -18.53 10.12
N ASP A 272 -23.11 -19.11 9.24
CA ASP A 272 -22.63 -19.94 8.14
C ASP A 272 -23.51 -19.71 6.91
N ALA A 273 -22.89 -19.26 5.81
CA ALA A 273 -23.59 -19.03 4.55
C ALA A 273 -22.62 -19.09 3.36
N THR A 274 -23.13 -19.53 2.23
CA THR A 274 -22.40 -19.50 0.95
C THR A 274 -22.74 -18.22 0.20
N LEU A 275 -21.71 -17.41 -0.08
CA LEU A 275 -21.82 -16.24 -0.96
C LEU A 275 -21.40 -16.65 -2.38
N THR A 276 -22.30 -16.46 -3.34
CA THR A 276 -21.99 -16.70 -4.76
C THR A 276 -21.49 -15.43 -5.43
N ARG A 277 -20.66 -15.56 -6.49
CA ARG A 277 -20.23 -14.43 -7.32
C ARG A 277 -21.42 -13.65 -7.88
N ALA A 278 -22.49 -14.34 -8.31
CA ALA A 278 -23.69 -13.67 -8.82
C ALA A 278 -24.35 -12.74 -7.79
N VAL A 279 -24.43 -13.17 -6.52
CA VAL A 279 -24.94 -12.36 -5.42
C VAL A 279 -23.97 -11.20 -5.13
N PHE A 280 -22.67 -11.49 -5.09
CA PHE A 280 -21.64 -10.46 -4.90
C PHE A 280 -21.73 -9.39 -6.00
N ASP A 281 -21.79 -9.77 -7.26
CA ASP A 281 -21.92 -8.87 -8.40
C ASP A 281 -23.21 -8.01 -8.28
N GLN A 282 -24.32 -8.62 -7.84
CA GLN A 282 -25.59 -7.92 -7.64
C GLN A 282 -25.50 -6.84 -6.54
N ILE A 283 -24.94 -7.18 -5.36
CA ILE A 283 -24.86 -6.24 -4.22
C ILE A 283 -23.81 -5.15 -4.39
N THR A 284 -22.94 -5.28 -5.39
CA THR A 284 -21.84 -4.34 -5.68
C THR A 284 -21.97 -3.68 -7.07
N GLU A 285 -23.06 -3.91 -7.78
CA GLU A 285 -23.26 -3.40 -9.15
C GLU A 285 -23.13 -1.88 -9.22
N ASP A 286 -23.72 -1.16 -8.28
CA ASP A 286 -23.65 0.30 -8.19
C ASP A 286 -22.23 0.83 -8.01
N LEU A 287 -21.38 0.12 -7.27
CA LEU A 287 -19.96 0.49 -7.08
C LEU A 287 -19.17 0.32 -8.38
N VAL A 288 -19.44 -0.76 -9.12
CA VAL A 288 -18.82 -0.99 -10.44
C VAL A 288 -19.27 0.08 -11.42
N GLN A 289 -20.57 0.40 -11.46
CA GLN A 289 -21.12 1.44 -12.33
C GLN A 289 -20.62 2.85 -11.98
N ALA A 290 -20.33 3.12 -10.69
CA ALA A 290 -19.78 4.41 -10.26
C ALA A 290 -18.38 4.72 -10.87
N THR A 291 -17.68 3.73 -11.42
CA THR A 291 -16.40 3.93 -12.13
C THR A 291 -16.59 4.47 -13.56
N VAL A 292 -17.80 4.36 -14.13
CA VAL A 292 -18.06 4.70 -15.54
C VAL A 292 -17.94 6.20 -15.78
N GLU A 293 -18.57 7.01 -14.93
CA GLU A 293 -18.60 8.46 -15.10
C GLU A 293 -17.20 9.10 -15.07
N PRO A 294 -16.29 8.76 -14.12
CA PRO A 294 -14.91 9.23 -14.19
C PRO A 294 -14.16 8.81 -15.47
N MET A 295 -14.36 7.57 -15.96
CA MET A 295 -13.77 7.14 -17.23
C MET A 295 -14.24 7.99 -18.42
N GLU A 296 -15.56 8.22 -18.51
CA GLU A 296 -16.13 9.05 -19.59
C GLU A 296 -15.65 10.49 -19.52
N ARG A 297 -15.49 11.00 -18.30
CA ARG A 297 -14.95 12.35 -18.07
C ARG A 297 -13.51 12.45 -18.53
N ALA A 298 -12.65 11.49 -18.17
CA ALA A 298 -11.25 11.48 -18.62
C ALA A 298 -11.15 11.42 -20.15
N MET A 299 -11.91 10.52 -20.80
CA MET A 299 -11.97 10.42 -22.27
C MET A 299 -12.41 11.73 -22.92
N LYS A 300 -13.44 12.36 -22.37
CA LYS A 300 -13.96 13.64 -22.87
C LYS A 300 -12.94 14.77 -22.69
N ASP A 301 -12.29 14.83 -21.55
CA ASP A 301 -11.31 15.88 -21.24
C ASP A 301 -10.06 15.76 -22.13
N ALA A 302 -9.62 14.54 -22.44
CA ALA A 302 -8.57 14.27 -23.41
C ALA A 302 -9.03 14.44 -24.88
N ASN A 303 -10.35 14.66 -25.12
CA ASN A 303 -10.95 14.72 -26.46
C ASN A 303 -10.67 13.46 -27.31
N LEU A 304 -10.77 12.28 -26.67
CA LEU A 304 -10.47 10.98 -27.27
C LEU A 304 -11.72 10.10 -27.35
N THR A 305 -11.66 9.18 -28.33
CA THR A 305 -12.63 8.09 -28.49
C THR A 305 -12.05 6.77 -27.98
N ILE A 306 -12.90 5.74 -27.84
CA ILE A 306 -12.48 4.40 -27.40
C ILE A 306 -11.41 3.79 -28.33
N ASP A 307 -11.50 4.10 -29.61
CA ASP A 307 -10.57 3.57 -30.63
C ASP A 307 -9.17 4.14 -30.48
N ASP A 308 -9.03 5.35 -29.94
CA ASP A 308 -7.76 6.04 -29.73
C ASP A 308 -6.92 5.43 -28.59
N ILE A 309 -7.49 4.58 -27.75
CA ILE A 309 -6.77 3.93 -26.63
C ILE A 309 -6.12 2.64 -27.13
N ASP A 310 -4.80 2.54 -27.08
CA ASP A 310 -4.06 1.33 -27.50
C ASP A 310 -4.11 0.23 -26.47
N LYS A 311 -3.93 0.57 -25.19
CA LYS A 311 -3.84 -0.37 -24.08
C LYS A 311 -4.59 0.12 -22.86
N ILE A 312 -5.16 -0.83 -22.12
CA ILE A 312 -5.81 -0.59 -20.84
C ILE A 312 -5.00 -1.32 -19.77
N LEU A 313 -4.49 -0.57 -18.79
CA LEU A 313 -3.73 -1.09 -17.66
C LEU A 313 -4.66 -1.15 -16.45
N LEU A 314 -4.75 -2.32 -15.84
CA LEU A 314 -5.48 -2.52 -14.59
C LEU A 314 -4.50 -2.45 -13.42
N VAL A 315 -4.79 -1.57 -12.49
CA VAL A 315 -4.00 -1.28 -11.29
C VAL A 315 -4.88 -1.37 -10.07
N GLY A 316 -4.28 -1.63 -8.91
CA GLY A 316 -4.99 -1.82 -7.67
C GLY A 316 -5.65 -3.20 -7.54
N GLY A 317 -5.67 -3.74 -6.32
CA GLY A 317 -6.15 -5.10 -6.05
C GLY A 317 -7.61 -5.32 -6.44
N SER A 318 -8.47 -4.29 -6.32
CA SER A 318 -9.91 -4.40 -6.63
C SER A 318 -10.20 -4.43 -8.14
N SER A 319 -9.25 -4.07 -9.01
CA SER A 319 -9.36 -4.26 -10.46
C SER A 319 -9.39 -5.74 -10.88
N ARG A 320 -9.07 -6.65 -9.97
CA ARG A 320 -9.16 -8.10 -10.18
C ARG A 320 -10.60 -8.63 -10.13
N ILE A 321 -11.56 -7.84 -9.63
CA ILE A 321 -12.98 -8.22 -9.56
C ILE A 321 -13.51 -8.50 -10.97
N PRO A 322 -14.11 -9.69 -11.23
CA PRO A 322 -14.54 -10.09 -12.57
C PRO A 322 -15.55 -9.14 -13.20
N ALA A 323 -16.48 -8.57 -12.42
CA ALA A 323 -17.46 -7.59 -12.90
C ALA A 323 -16.77 -6.33 -13.44
N VAL A 324 -15.69 -5.84 -12.78
CA VAL A 324 -14.88 -4.71 -13.23
C VAL A 324 -14.23 -5.01 -14.58
N GLN A 325 -13.58 -6.18 -14.69
CA GLN A 325 -12.94 -6.58 -15.95
C GLN A 325 -13.95 -6.73 -17.09
N THR A 326 -15.15 -7.24 -16.78
CA THR A 326 -16.23 -7.37 -17.74
C THR A 326 -16.76 -6.01 -18.19
N LEU A 327 -16.94 -5.06 -17.27
CA LEU A 327 -17.30 -3.69 -17.60
C LEU A 327 -16.32 -3.07 -18.61
N ILE A 328 -15.01 -3.21 -18.33
CA ILE A 328 -13.95 -2.64 -19.18
C ILE A 328 -13.94 -3.28 -20.58
N ARG A 329 -14.03 -4.62 -20.66
CA ARG A 329 -14.12 -5.32 -21.95
C ARG A 329 -15.32 -4.87 -22.78
N ASN A 330 -16.49 -4.76 -22.12
CA ASN A 330 -17.71 -4.36 -22.79
C ASN A 330 -17.66 -2.91 -23.26
N LYS A 331 -17.05 -2.02 -22.47
CA LYS A 331 -16.96 -0.60 -22.79
C LYS A 331 -15.92 -0.28 -23.87
N PHE A 332 -14.76 -0.90 -23.80
CA PHE A 332 -13.64 -0.59 -24.71
C PHE A 332 -13.46 -1.59 -25.84
N HIS A 333 -14.18 -2.72 -25.83
CA HIS A 333 -14.01 -3.82 -26.80
C HIS A 333 -12.56 -4.32 -26.91
N LYS A 334 -11.79 -4.16 -25.83
CA LYS A 334 -10.37 -4.52 -25.72
C LYS A 334 -10.12 -5.32 -24.45
N GLU A 335 -9.20 -6.29 -24.52
CA GLU A 335 -8.73 -7.00 -23.33
C GLU A 335 -7.76 -6.11 -22.54
N PRO A 336 -7.92 -6.00 -21.22
CA PRO A 336 -6.93 -5.35 -20.36
C PRO A 336 -5.55 -5.99 -20.51
N SER A 337 -4.51 -5.17 -20.47
CA SER A 337 -3.13 -5.65 -20.54
C SER A 337 -2.74 -6.45 -19.29
N LYS A 338 -2.03 -7.59 -19.50
CA LYS A 338 -1.53 -8.46 -18.43
C LYS A 338 -0.03 -8.24 -18.14
N GLY A 339 0.56 -7.17 -18.65
CA GLY A 339 2.01 -6.96 -18.63
C GLY A 339 2.58 -6.47 -17.31
N VAL A 340 1.76 -6.07 -16.33
CA VAL A 340 2.19 -5.62 -15.01
C VAL A 340 1.42 -6.33 -13.90
N ASN A 341 2.05 -6.48 -12.75
CA ASN A 341 1.36 -6.92 -11.55
C ASN A 341 0.60 -5.73 -10.94
N PRO A 342 -0.75 -5.78 -10.86
CA PRO A 342 -1.55 -4.66 -10.36
C PRO A 342 -1.22 -4.23 -8.92
N ASP A 343 -0.63 -5.12 -8.13
CA ASP A 343 -0.29 -4.86 -6.73
C ASP A 343 1.13 -4.27 -6.55
N GLU A 344 1.98 -4.30 -7.58
CA GLU A 344 3.40 -3.92 -7.48
C GLU A 344 3.79 -2.79 -8.46
N SER A 345 3.03 -2.61 -9.55
CA SER A 345 3.37 -1.69 -10.64
C SER A 345 3.57 -0.26 -10.19
N VAL A 346 2.81 0.19 -9.19
CA VAL A 346 2.90 1.55 -8.62
C VAL A 346 4.26 1.76 -7.94
N ALA A 347 4.69 0.84 -7.09
CA ALA A 347 5.99 0.92 -6.41
C ALA A 347 7.16 0.80 -7.40
N VAL A 348 7.02 -0.09 -8.40
CA VAL A 348 7.99 -0.25 -9.49
C VAL A 348 8.16 1.06 -10.25
N GLY A 349 7.07 1.72 -10.64
CA GLY A 349 7.12 3.02 -11.31
C GLY A 349 7.70 4.13 -10.44
N ALA A 350 7.40 4.13 -9.14
CA ALA A 350 8.02 5.06 -8.20
C ALA A 350 9.54 4.84 -8.09
N ALA A 351 10.02 3.59 -8.12
CA ALA A 351 11.45 3.28 -8.13
C ALA A 351 12.12 3.71 -9.45
N ILE A 352 11.46 3.52 -10.60
CA ILE A 352 11.95 4.02 -11.89
C ILE A 352 12.08 5.54 -11.85
N GLN A 353 11.06 6.25 -11.33
CA GLN A 353 11.12 7.71 -11.16
C GLN A 353 12.26 8.14 -10.23
N ALA A 354 12.53 7.37 -9.16
CA ALA A 354 13.70 7.61 -8.31
C ALA A 354 15.00 7.46 -9.10
N GLY A 355 15.11 6.45 -9.95
CA GLY A 355 16.23 6.25 -10.87
C GLY A 355 16.41 7.38 -11.88
N VAL A 356 15.31 7.92 -12.43
CA VAL A 356 15.32 9.11 -13.30
C VAL A 356 15.89 10.34 -12.57
N LEU A 357 15.41 10.60 -11.36
CA LEU A 357 15.88 11.74 -10.54
C LEU A 357 17.36 11.63 -10.14
N LYS A 358 17.90 10.43 -10.07
CA LYS A 358 19.33 10.17 -9.78
C LYS A 358 20.18 10.02 -11.04
N GLY A 359 19.58 10.04 -12.23
CA GLY A 359 20.29 9.84 -13.51
C GLY A 359 20.72 8.40 -13.77
N GLU A 360 20.18 7.43 -13.03
CA GLU A 360 20.36 5.99 -13.27
C GLU A 360 19.52 5.53 -14.46
N VAL A 361 18.33 6.10 -14.64
CA VAL A 361 17.48 5.93 -15.82
C VAL A 361 17.55 7.20 -16.65
N LYS A 362 17.86 7.05 -17.94
CA LYS A 362 18.01 8.15 -18.90
C LYS A 362 16.91 8.08 -19.93
N ASP A 363 16.71 9.20 -20.62
CA ASP A 363 15.79 9.33 -21.75
C ASP A 363 14.32 9.05 -21.38
N VAL A 364 13.95 9.36 -20.12
CA VAL A 364 12.58 9.30 -19.60
C VAL A 364 12.22 10.67 -19.03
N LEU A 365 11.14 11.24 -19.51
CA LEU A 365 10.52 12.46 -18.98
C LEU A 365 9.07 12.16 -18.60
N LEU A 366 8.67 12.62 -17.43
CA LEU A 366 7.31 12.48 -16.94
C LEU A 366 6.68 13.87 -16.78
N LEU A 367 5.59 14.09 -17.52
CA LEU A 367 4.73 15.26 -17.43
C LEU A 367 3.37 14.85 -16.86
N ASP A 368 3.06 15.38 -15.69
CA ASP A 368 1.80 15.11 -15.00
C ASP A 368 0.85 16.32 -15.12
N VAL A 369 -0.40 16.18 -14.67
CA VAL A 369 -1.42 17.24 -14.76
C VAL A 369 -2.08 17.50 -13.41
N THR A 370 -2.59 18.73 -13.22
CA THR A 370 -3.44 19.03 -12.07
C THR A 370 -4.82 18.41 -12.23
N PRO A 371 -5.33 17.68 -11.20
CA PRO A 371 -6.60 16.94 -11.32
C PRO A 371 -7.84 17.83 -11.25
N LEU A 372 -7.72 19.02 -10.64
CA LEU A 372 -8.81 19.96 -10.43
C LEU A 372 -8.37 21.38 -10.77
N SER A 373 -9.34 22.20 -11.19
CA SER A 373 -9.12 23.63 -11.44
C SER A 373 -8.80 24.38 -10.14
N LEU A 374 -7.92 25.35 -10.24
CA LEU A 374 -7.49 26.23 -9.16
C LEU A 374 -7.83 27.67 -9.50
N GLY A 375 -8.21 28.44 -8.50
CA GLY A 375 -8.57 29.84 -8.70
C GLY A 375 -8.86 30.56 -7.39
N ILE A 376 -9.44 31.74 -7.52
CA ILE A 376 -9.81 32.60 -6.39
C ILE A 376 -11.29 32.99 -6.42
N GLU A 377 -11.80 33.35 -5.24
CA GLU A 377 -13.07 34.04 -5.13
C GLU A 377 -12.95 35.47 -5.62
N THR A 378 -13.89 35.90 -6.44
CA THR A 378 -14.01 37.26 -6.93
C THR A 378 -15.38 37.85 -6.60
N LEU A 379 -15.61 39.12 -6.97
CA LEU A 379 -16.81 39.86 -6.65
C LEU A 379 -18.09 39.05 -6.91
N GLY A 380 -18.99 39.03 -5.91
CA GLY A 380 -20.24 38.26 -5.98
C GLY A 380 -20.12 36.79 -5.62
N GLY A 381 -19.00 36.34 -5.00
CA GLY A 381 -18.79 34.94 -4.62
C GLY A 381 -18.54 34.02 -5.80
N VAL A 382 -18.05 34.56 -6.92
CA VAL A 382 -17.78 33.79 -8.14
C VAL A 382 -16.39 33.16 -8.05
N PHE A 383 -16.29 31.89 -8.47
CA PHE A 383 -15.02 31.20 -8.64
C PHE A 383 -14.39 31.59 -9.99
N THR A 384 -13.27 32.33 -9.92
CA THR A 384 -12.49 32.70 -11.11
C THR A 384 -11.30 31.74 -11.25
N THR A 385 -11.36 30.91 -12.27
CA THR A 385 -10.32 29.91 -12.56
C THR A 385 -9.03 30.55 -13.06
N MET A 386 -7.92 30.25 -12.38
CA MET A 386 -6.57 30.65 -12.78
C MET A 386 -5.88 29.55 -13.57
N ILE A 387 -5.88 28.32 -13.05
CA ILE A 387 -5.32 27.13 -13.69
C ILE A 387 -6.46 26.11 -13.87
N LYS A 388 -6.67 25.67 -15.08
CA LYS A 388 -7.71 24.66 -15.39
C LYS A 388 -7.22 23.26 -15.01
N ARG A 389 -8.14 22.37 -14.67
CA ARG A 389 -7.82 20.93 -14.53
C ARG A 389 -7.15 20.41 -15.81
N ASN A 390 -6.39 19.37 -15.67
CA ASN A 390 -5.59 18.76 -16.73
C ASN A 390 -4.56 19.73 -17.38
N THR A 391 -4.14 20.76 -16.63
CA THR A 391 -2.99 21.57 -17.04
C THR A 391 -1.71 20.86 -16.63
N THR A 392 -0.79 20.66 -17.57
CA THR A 392 0.53 20.04 -17.34
C THR A 392 1.31 20.77 -16.25
N ILE A 393 1.92 20.02 -15.34
CA ILE A 393 2.73 20.53 -14.23
C ILE A 393 4.21 20.10 -14.36
N PRO A 394 5.17 20.95 -13.89
CA PRO A 394 4.98 22.20 -13.17
C PRO A 394 4.46 23.33 -14.09
N THR A 395 3.69 24.28 -13.51
CA THR A 395 3.13 25.42 -14.25
C THR A 395 2.98 26.65 -13.37
N SER A 396 3.00 27.82 -13.99
CA SER A 396 2.76 29.10 -13.33
C SER A 396 1.78 29.94 -14.13
N LYS A 397 0.81 30.56 -13.45
CA LYS A 397 -0.18 31.46 -14.03
C LYS A 397 -0.33 32.71 -13.20
N THR A 398 -0.30 33.85 -13.89
CA THR A 398 -0.43 35.17 -13.29
C THR A 398 -1.59 35.92 -13.94
N GLN A 399 -2.41 36.58 -13.12
CA GLN A 399 -3.48 37.46 -13.57
C GLN A 399 -3.58 38.68 -12.65
N VAL A 400 -3.94 39.85 -13.24
CA VAL A 400 -4.12 41.09 -12.50
C VAL A 400 -5.61 41.27 -12.20
N PHE A 401 -5.90 41.53 -10.93
CA PHE A 401 -7.22 41.84 -10.37
C PHE A 401 -7.21 43.27 -9.83
N SER A 402 -8.35 43.74 -9.34
CA SER A 402 -8.48 45.07 -8.75
C SER A 402 -9.42 45.09 -7.55
N THR A 403 -9.47 46.21 -6.84
CA THR A 403 -10.39 46.42 -5.72
C THR A 403 -11.85 46.51 -6.15
N ALA A 404 -12.77 46.04 -5.31
CA ALA A 404 -14.21 46.01 -5.55
C ALA A 404 -14.94 47.28 -5.08
N VAL A 405 -14.34 48.03 -4.11
CA VAL A 405 -14.91 49.25 -3.53
C VAL A 405 -13.86 50.38 -3.50
N ASP A 406 -14.36 51.63 -3.43
CA ASP A 406 -13.47 52.79 -3.35
C ASP A 406 -12.70 52.83 -2.02
N ASN A 407 -11.43 53.23 -2.08
CA ASN A 407 -10.53 53.35 -0.93
C ASN A 407 -10.39 52.04 -0.10
N GLN A 408 -10.46 50.90 -0.76
CA GLN A 408 -10.29 49.57 -0.13
C GLN A 408 -8.85 49.42 0.34
N PRO A 409 -8.59 49.25 1.68
CA PRO A 409 -7.23 49.23 2.22
C PRO A 409 -6.54 47.88 2.10
N SER A 410 -7.32 46.80 1.85
CA SER A 410 -6.80 45.44 1.72
C SER A 410 -7.69 44.58 0.80
N VAL A 411 -7.12 43.49 0.28
CA VAL A 411 -7.86 42.45 -0.46
C VAL A 411 -7.65 41.10 0.23
N ASP A 412 -8.73 40.37 0.41
CA ASP A 412 -8.72 39.00 0.88
C ASP A 412 -8.60 38.07 -0.34
N ILE A 413 -7.54 37.27 -0.38
CA ILE A 413 -7.28 36.28 -1.41
C ILE A 413 -7.77 34.94 -0.91
N HIS A 414 -8.97 34.53 -1.33
CA HIS A 414 -9.54 33.24 -1.02
C HIS A 414 -9.21 32.24 -2.11
N VAL A 415 -8.30 31.33 -1.83
CA VAL A 415 -7.78 30.31 -2.76
C VAL A 415 -8.68 29.07 -2.71
N LEU A 416 -9.12 28.63 -3.89
CA LEU A 416 -10.12 27.58 -4.06
C LEU A 416 -9.68 26.53 -5.06
N GLN A 417 -10.16 25.30 -4.86
CA GLN A 417 -9.99 24.16 -5.77
C GLN A 417 -11.33 23.51 -6.08
N GLY A 418 -11.62 23.28 -7.34
CA GLY A 418 -12.86 22.62 -7.79
C GLY A 418 -13.36 23.11 -9.14
N GLU A 419 -14.54 22.61 -9.55
CA GLU A 419 -15.13 22.86 -10.87
C GLU A 419 -16.46 23.64 -10.82
N ARG A 420 -16.88 24.08 -9.62
CA ARG A 420 -18.16 24.76 -9.45
C ARG A 420 -18.03 26.26 -9.72
N PRO A 421 -19.04 26.90 -10.34
CA PRO A 421 -18.98 28.33 -10.66
C PRO A 421 -18.97 29.25 -9.44
N MET A 422 -19.52 28.79 -8.30
CA MET A 422 -19.58 29.61 -7.08
C MET A 422 -18.50 29.23 -6.11
N ALA A 423 -17.88 30.20 -5.46
CA ALA A 423 -16.79 29.99 -4.51
C ALA A 423 -17.19 29.08 -3.33
N ALA A 424 -18.41 29.25 -2.80
CA ALA A 424 -18.94 28.48 -1.67
C ALA A 424 -19.07 26.97 -1.96
N ASP A 425 -19.17 26.58 -3.24
CA ASP A 425 -19.34 25.20 -3.68
C ASP A 425 -18.00 24.50 -4.00
N ASN A 426 -16.88 25.20 -3.84
CA ASN A 426 -15.53 24.70 -4.07
C ASN A 426 -14.77 24.54 -2.75
N LYS A 427 -13.73 23.72 -2.76
CA LYS A 427 -12.91 23.50 -1.58
C LYS A 427 -11.98 24.70 -1.34
N THR A 428 -12.04 25.27 -0.14
CA THR A 428 -11.06 26.26 0.31
C THR A 428 -9.70 25.57 0.54
N LEU A 429 -8.67 26.07 -0.12
CA LEU A 429 -7.26 25.69 0.12
C LEU A 429 -6.62 26.60 1.16
N GLY A 430 -6.96 27.89 1.15
CA GLY A 430 -6.43 28.86 2.10
C GLY A 430 -7.00 30.26 1.89
N ARG A 431 -6.72 31.12 2.84
CA ARG A 431 -7.03 32.56 2.76
C ARG A 431 -5.88 33.39 3.29
N PHE A 432 -5.59 34.51 2.64
CA PHE A 432 -4.62 35.48 3.12
C PHE A 432 -4.98 36.89 2.68
N GLU A 433 -4.57 37.87 3.45
CA GLU A 433 -4.89 39.26 3.21
C GLU A 433 -3.66 40.03 2.70
N LEU A 434 -3.79 40.73 1.57
CA LEU A 434 -2.84 41.74 1.13
C LEU A 434 -3.35 43.10 1.61
N SER A 435 -2.67 43.68 2.60
CA SER A 435 -3.00 44.94 3.27
C SER A 435 -2.18 46.11 2.75
N ASP A 436 -2.50 47.31 3.25
CA ASP A 436 -1.80 48.56 2.95
C ASP A 436 -1.86 48.97 1.46
N ILE A 437 -2.98 48.73 0.83
CA ILE A 437 -3.28 49.23 -0.52
C ILE A 437 -3.59 50.71 -0.38
N PRO A 438 -2.92 51.60 -1.14
CA PRO A 438 -3.17 53.05 -1.09
C PRO A 438 -4.63 53.38 -1.46
N PRO A 439 -5.26 54.36 -0.79
CA PRO A 439 -6.60 54.82 -1.14
C PRO A 439 -6.70 55.22 -2.61
N ALA A 440 -7.59 54.57 -3.34
CA ALA A 440 -7.84 54.83 -4.76
C ALA A 440 -9.28 54.45 -5.11
N PRO A 441 -9.86 54.98 -6.20
CA PRO A 441 -11.15 54.50 -6.71
C PRO A 441 -11.10 52.99 -7.04
N ARG A 442 -12.22 52.30 -6.88
CA ARG A 442 -12.35 50.89 -7.28
C ARG A 442 -11.90 50.69 -8.72
N GLY A 443 -11.23 49.57 -8.98
CA GLY A 443 -10.75 49.22 -10.31
C GLY A 443 -9.40 49.85 -10.67
N VAL A 444 -8.84 50.77 -9.86
CA VAL A 444 -7.54 51.41 -10.11
C VAL A 444 -6.36 50.62 -9.56
N PRO A 445 -6.37 50.13 -8.30
CA PRO A 445 -5.29 49.28 -7.79
C PRO A 445 -5.10 48.03 -8.65
N GLN A 446 -3.86 47.66 -8.89
CA GLN A 446 -3.50 46.48 -9.68
C GLN A 446 -2.89 45.42 -8.78
N ILE A 447 -3.68 44.40 -8.49
CA ILE A 447 -3.30 43.27 -7.62
C ILE A 447 -2.98 42.06 -8.50
N GLN A 448 -1.69 41.81 -8.63
CA GLN A 448 -1.20 40.64 -9.37
C GLN A 448 -1.28 39.39 -8.49
N VAL A 449 -2.06 38.41 -8.91
CA VAL A 449 -2.17 37.09 -8.26
C VAL A 449 -1.46 36.07 -9.12
N THR A 450 -0.52 35.31 -8.52
CA THR A 450 0.24 34.27 -9.19
C THR A 450 -0.01 32.93 -8.50
N PHE A 451 -0.31 31.91 -9.28
CA PHE A 451 -0.39 30.52 -8.90
C PHE A 451 0.79 29.78 -9.49
N ASP A 452 1.60 29.16 -8.66
CA ASP A 452 2.70 28.28 -9.05
C ASP A 452 2.38 26.85 -8.56
N ILE A 453 2.43 25.87 -9.46
CA ILE A 453 2.31 24.45 -9.12
C ILE A 453 3.64 23.79 -9.37
N ASP A 454 4.20 23.16 -8.35
CA ASP A 454 5.46 22.41 -8.48
C ASP A 454 5.27 21.03 -9.16
N ALA A 455 6.36 20.32 -9.39
CA ALA A 455 6.33 18.98 -9.99
C ALA A 455 5.64 17.93 -9.10
N ASN A 456 5.37 18.21 -7.82
CA ASN A 456 4.63 17.34 -6.90
C ASN A 456 3.12 17.63 -6.93
N GLY A 457 2.69 18.66 -7.67
CA GLY A 457 1.32 19.15 -7.67
C GLY A 457 0.98 20.02 -6.47
N ILE A 458 1.97 20.52 -5.74
CA ILE A 458 1.78 21.42 -4.58
C ILE A 458 1.66 22.85 -5.07
N VAL A 459 0.66 23.55 -4.53
CA VAL A 459 0.25 24.89 -4.98
C VAL A 459 0.83 25.97 -4.06
N HIS A 460 1.49 26.96 -4.66
CA HIS A 460 1.94 28.18 -4.02
C HIS A 460 1.20 29.37 -4.62
N VAL A 461 0.65 30.25 -3.78
CA VAL A 461 -0.09 31.41 -4.26
C VAL A 461 0.50 32.68 -3.67
N SER A 462 0.75 33.66 -4.53
CA SER A 462 1.18 34.99 -4.11
C SER A 462 0.26 36.08 -4.66
N ALA A 463 0.14 37.16 -3.90
CA ALA A 463 -0.53 38.40 -4.32
C ALA A 463 0.37 39.59 -4.11
N LYS A 464 0.49 40.45 -5.14
CA LYS A 464 1.35 41.61 -5.14
C LYS A 464 0.59 42.85 -5.63
N ASP A 465 0.61 43.91 -4.85
CA ASP A 465 0.19 45.24 -5.32
C ASP A 465 1.28 45.82 -6.22
N LEU A 466 0.97 46.04 -7.49
CA LEU A 466 1.93 46.56 -8.47
C LEU A 466 2.24 48.06 -8.24
N GLY A 467 1.35 48.78 -7.54
CA GLY A 467 1.55 50.20 -7.21
C GLY A 467 2.56 50.40 -6.10
N THR A 468 2.50 49.62 -5.04
CA THR A 468 3.40 49.74 -3.87
C THR A 468 4.55 48.74 -3.90
N GLY A 469 4.45 47.67 -4.68
CA GLY A 469 5.38 46.56 -4.70
C GLY A 469 5.23 45.61 -3.50
N LYS A 470 4.25 45.83 -2.59
CA LYS A 470 3.97 44.91 -1.49
C LYS A 470 3.49 43.56 -1.99
N GLU A 471 3.99 42.51 -1.38
CA GLU A 471 3.67 41.15 -1.75
C GLU A 471 3.37 40.33 -0.50
N GLN A 472 2.35 39.50 -0.58
CA GLN A 472 2.01 38.45 0.38
C GLN A 472 1.97 37.09 -0.34
N LYS A 473 2.42 36.07 0.36
CA LYS A 473 2.43 34.69 -0.15
C LYS A 473 1.77 33.75 0.84
N ILE A 474 1.10 32.76 0.32
CA ILE A 474 0.67 31.62 1.09
C ILE A 474 1.21 30.36 0.38
N ASP A 475 1.92 29.57 1.13
CA ASP A 475 2.10 28.16 0.76
C ASP A 475 0.84 27.44 1.20
N ILE A 476 0.18 26.78 0.29
CA ILE A 476 -1.03 26.03 0.62
C ILE A 476 -0.60 24.83 1.45
N THR A 477 -0.40 25.10 2.74
CA THR A 477 -0.34 24.03 3.73
C THR A 477 -1.78 23.72 4.09
N SER A 478 -2.14 22.42 4.11
CA SER A 478 -3.49 21.99 4.47
C SER A 478 -3.96 22.69 5.75
N SER A 479 -5.25 22.93 5.88
CA SER A 479 -5.85 23.46 7.13
C SER A 479 -5.57 22.59 8.36
N SER A 480 -4.98 21.42 8.18
CA SER A 480 -4.39 20.51 9.15
C SER A 480 -2.86 20.48 9.07
N GLY A 481 -2.23 21.45 8.42
CA GLY A 481 -0.79 21.49 8.21
C GLY A 481 -0.06 21.52 9.55
N LEU A 482 0.83 20.54 9.72
CA LEU A 482 1.79 20.52 10.81
C LEU A 482 2.80 21.64 10.58
N SER A 483 3.12 22.42 11.61
CA SER A 483 4.22 23.37 11.55
C SER A 483 5.56 22.63 11.44
N ASP A 484 6.59 23.29 10.90
CA ASP A 484 7.96 22.71 10.84
C ASP A 484 8.45 22.27 12.22
N GLU A 485 8.02 22.95 13.28
CA GLU A 485 8.32 22.59 14.66
C GLU A 485 7.60 21.31 15.11
N GLU A 486 6.35 21.11 14.69
CA GLU A 486 5.59 19.89 14.96
C GLU A 486 6.15 18.71 14.18
N ILE A 487 6.49 18.89 12.90
CA ILE A 487 7.17 17.87 12.08
C ILE A 487 8.50 17.47 12.75
N LYS A 488 9.28 18.44 13.21
CA LYS A 488 10.55 18.19 13.90
C LYS A 488 10.37 17.43 15.21
N ARG A 489 9.35 17.79 16.01
CA ARG A 489 9.01 17.07 17.24
C ARG A 489 8.66 15.59 16.93
N MET A 490 7.87 15.35 15.89
CA MET A 490 7.47 14.01 15.47
C MET A 490 8.66 13.19 14.93
N GLN A 491 9.61 13.84 14.25
CA GLN A 491 10.86 13.22 13.83
C GLN A 491 11.74 12.82 15.02
N ASP A 492 11.82 13.68 16.03
CA ASP A 492 12.60 13.41 17.24
C ASP A 492 11.98 12.29 18.06
N ASP A 493 10.64 12.24 18.20
CA ASP A 493 9.91 11.13 18.80
C ASP A 493 10.14 9.81 18.05
N ALA A 494 10.14 9.85 16.71
CA ALA A 494 10.41 8.68 15.89
C ALA A 494 11.83 8.14 16.08
N LYS A 495 12.83 9.04 16.17
CA LYS A 495 14.23 8.68 16.46
C LYS A 495 14.40 8.15 17.88
N ALA A 496 13.70 8.74 18.85
CA ALA A 496 13.76 8.29 20.25
C ALA A 496 13.26 6.83 20.40
N HIS A 497 12.29 6.41 19.60
CA HIS A 497 11.76 5.05 19.61
C HIS A 497 12.50 4.07 18.69
N GLU A 498 13.35 4.53 17.76
CA GLU A 498 14.08 3.65 16.81
C GLU A 498 14.90 2.56 17.53
N ALA A 499 15.62 2.92 18.58
CA ALA A 499 16.44 1.99 19.36
C ALA A 499 15.58 1.02 20.20
N GLU A 500 14.45 1.48 20.70
CA GLU A 500 13.48 0.68 21.46
C GLU A 500 12.74 -0.28 20.54
N ASP A 501 12.27 0.20 19.38
CA ASP A 501 11.60 -0.59 18.35
C ASP A 501 12.53 -1.69 17.79
N LYS A 502 13.83 -1.39 17.61
CA LYS A 502 14.83 -2.38 17.20
C LYS A 502 14.98 -3.50 18.22
N LYS A 503 15.11 -3.16 19.50
CA LYS A 503 15.20 -4.16 20.59
C LYS A 503 13.92 -5.00 20.68
N ARG A 504 12.76 -4.39 20.53
CA ARG A 504 11.46 -5.07 20.52
C ARG A 504 11.32 -6.03 19.35
N LYS A 505 11.73 -5.60 18.14
CA LYS A 505 11.75 -6.46 16.95
C LYS A 505 12.63 -7.69 17.16
N GLU A 506 13.82 -7.50 17.74
CA GLU A 506 14.73 -8.60 18.10
C GLU A 506 14.11 -9.56 19.11
N ALA A 507 13.40 -9.04 20.12
CA ALA A 507 12.69 -9.84 21.12
C ALA A 507 11.56 -10.67 20.51
N ILE A 508 10.72 -10.06 19.67
CA ILE A 508 9.61 -10.74 18.98
C ILE A 508 10.14 -11.80 18.02
N THR A 509 11.18 -11.47 17.24
CA THR A 509 11.80 -12.42 16.33
C THR A 509 12.38 -13.62 17.08
N ALA A 510 13.04 -13.38 18.22
CA ALA A 510 13.57 -14.46 19.06
C ALA A 510 12.45 -15.35 19.63
N LYS A 511 11.32 -14.75 20.11
CA LYS A 511 10.15 -15.49 20.59
C LYS A 511 9.52 -16.35 19.49
N ASN A 512 9.29 -15.77 18.32
CA ASN A 512 8.68 -16.48 17.18
C ASN A 512 9.56 -17.65 16.70
N ASN A 513 10.86 -17.41 16.60
CA ASN A 513 11.81 -18.48 16.22
C ASN A 513 11.85 -19.60 17.27
N ALA A 514 11.80 -19.25 18.55
CA ALA A 514 11.78 -20.22 19.64
C ALA A 514 10.48 -21.05 19.65
N GLU A 515 9.33 -20.44 19.41
CA GLU A 515 8.03 -21.13 19.28
C GLU A 515 8.02 -22.06 18.06
N ALA A 516 8.52 -21.60 16.91
CA ALA A 516 8.65 -22.43 15.71
C ALA A 516 9.57 -23.62 15.94
N LEU A 517 10.70 -23.43 16.64
CA LEU A 517 11.64 -24.48 16.99
C LEU A 517 11.02 -25.50 17.95
N ILE A 518 10.28 -25.04 18.96
CA ILE A 518 9.53 -25.93 19.86
C ILE A 518 8.53 -26.79 19.08
N TYR A 519 7.73 -26.17 18.21
CA TYR A 519 6.76 -26.87 17.38
C TYR A 519 7.44 -27.94 16.50
N GLN A 520 8.54 -27.57 15.86
CA GLN A 520 9.32 -28.50 15.03
C GLN A 520 9.90 -29.64 15.87
N ALA A 521 10.46 -29.34 17.05
CA ALA A 521 11.01 -30.34 17.95
C ALA A 521 9.95 -31.33 18.46
N GLU A 522 8.78 -30.82 18.91
CA GLU A 522 7.66 -31.67 19.34
C GLU A 522 7.11 -32.54 18.20
N LYS A 523 7.01 -31.99 17.00
CA LYS A 523 6.60 -32.74 15.82
C LYS A 523 7.59 -33.84 15.49
N THR A 524 8.90 -33.53 15.48
CA THR A 524 9.98 -34.49 15.24
C THR A 524 9.97 -35.63 16.28
N VAL A 525 9.87 -35.31 17.56
CA VAL A 525 9.77 -36.31 18.64
C VAL A 525 8.55 -37.21 18.45
N LYS A 526 7.40 -36.64 18.08
CA LYS A 526 6.16 -37.39 17.84
C LYS A 526 6.23 -38.31 16.60
N GLU A 527 6.83 -37.85 15.51
CA GLU A 527 7.00 -38.60 14.27
C GLU A 527 7.97 -39.79 14.45
N LEU A 528 8.94 -39.64 15.35
CA LEU A 528 9.92 -40.67 15.67
C LEU A 528 9.36 -41.80 16.54
N GLY A 529 8.46 -41.47 17.46
CA GLY A 529 7.86 -42.41 18.39
C GLY A 529 8.88 -43.33 19.06
N ASP A 530 8.55 -44.64 19.09
CA ASP A 530 9.38 -45.67 19.74
C ASP A 530 10.72 -45.96 19.02
N LYS A 531 10.94 -45.38 17.82
CA LYS A 531 12.18 -45.57 17.04
C LYS A 531 13.31 -44.63 17.47
N ALA A 532 12.99 -43.63 18.29
CA ALA A 532 13.95 -42.64 18.75
C ALA A 532 14.73 -43.15 19.96
N ASP A 533 15.97 -42.67 20.07
CA ASP A 533 16.81 -42.83 21.28
C ASP A 533 16.11 -42.11 22.46
N GLN A 534 15.57 -42.87 23.39
CA GLN A 534 14.77 -42.34 24.53
C GLN A 534 15.60 -41.39 25.42
N GLY A 535 16.96 -41.53 25.46
CA GLY A 535 17.85 -40.61 26.16
C GLY A 535 17.88 -39.25 25.48
N LYS A 536 17.98 -39.22 24.15
CA LYS A 536 17.97 -37.97 23.37
C LYS A 536 16.57 -37.32 23.31
N VAL A 537 15.52 -38.11 23.24
CA VAL A 537 14.13 -37.62 23.35
C VAL A 537 13.92 -36.90 24.68
N LYS A 538 14.47 -37.44 25.77
CA LYS A 538 14.40 -36.79 27.07
C LYS A 538 15.16 -35.46 27.08
N GLU A 539 16.40 -35.40 26.53
CA GLU A 539 17.19 -34.17 26.42
C GLU A 539 16.41 -33.08 25.63
N VAL A 540 15.81 -33.47 24.49
CA VAL A 540 14.97 -32.56 23.68
C VAL A 540 13.77 -32.06 24.47
N ASN A 541 13.03 -32.96 25.13
CA ASN A 541 11.86 -32.58 25.92
C ASN A 541 12.22 -31.69 27.13
N ASP A 542 13.33 -31.92 27.79
CA ASP A 542 13.82 -31.08 28.89
C ASP A 542 14.20 -29.67 28.35
N ALA A 543 14.84 -29.60 27.18
CA ALA A 543 15.15 -28.34 26.51
C ALA A 543 13.90 -27.59 26.05
N ILE A 544 12.89 -28.31 25.51
CA ILE A 544 11.57 -27.73 25.16
C ILE A 544 10.91 -27.13 26.40
N ALA A 545 10.86 -27.90 27.52
CA ALA A 545 10.24 -27.43 28.75
C ALA A 545 10.94 -26.17 29.30
N LYS A 546 12.27 -26.14 29.24
CA LYS A 546 13.06 -24.96 29.64
C LYS A 546 12.78 -23.75 28.74
N LEU A 547 12.77 -23.92 27.43
CA LEU A 547 12.50 -22.85 26.48
C LEU A 547 11.07 -22.31 26.62
N LYS A 548 10.07 -23.18 26.83
CA LYS A 548 8.69 -22.79 27.11
C LYS A 548 8.56 -21.95 28.40
N GLU A 549 9.36 -22.27 29.42
CA GLU A 549 9.37 -21.47 30.67
C GLU A 549 10.04 -20.10 30.43
N THR A 550 11.14 -20.07 29.68
CA THR A 550 11.83 -18.82 29.33
C THR A 550 10.97 -17.89 28.45
N LEU A 551 10.13 -18.46 27.57
CA LEU A 551 9.18 -17.70 26.72
C LEU A 551 8.08 -16.99 27.49
N LYS A 552 7.81 -17.34 28.75
CA LYS A 552 6.86 -16.59 29.62
C LYS A 552 7.44 -15.24 30.06
N GLY A 553 8.75 -15.06 29.97
CA GLY A 553 9.46 -13.82 30.28
C GLY A 553 9.80 -13.01 29.01
N ASP A 554 10.47 -11.87 29.22
CA ASP A 554 10.86 -10.93 28.15
C ASP A 554 12.38 -10.85 27.94
N ASP A 555 13.15 -11.79 28.51
CA ASP A 555 14.61 -11.83 28.37
C ASP A 555 15.01 -12.44 27.03
N THR A 556 15.22 -11.58 26.04
CA THR A 556 15.54 -11.94 24.65
C THR A 556 16.83 -12.77 24.54
N GLU A 557 17.87 -12.43 25.30
CA GLU A 557 19.15 -13.13 25.24
C GLU A 557 19.03 -14.55 25.82
N LYS A 558 18.26 -14.69 26.87
CA LYS A 558 17.97 -16.00 27.46
C LYS A 558 17.11 -16.87 26.54
N ILE A 559 16.13 -16.27 25.84
CA ILE A 559 15.33 -16.98 24.82
C ILE A 559 16.20 -17.49 23.69
N LYS A 560 17.12 -16.66 23.17
CA LYS A 560 18.07 -17.07 22.13
C LYS A 560 18.98 -18.21 22.60
N ALA A 561 19.54 -18.08 23.79
CA ALA A 561 20.44 -19.09 24.37
C ALA A 561 19.74 -20.44 24.60
N ASP A 562 18.49 -20.43 25.12
CA ASP A 562 17.72 -21.64 25.34
C ASP A 562 17.20 -22.25 24.02
N ALA A 563 16.92 -21.43 22.99
CA ALA A 563 16.61 -21.93 21.64
C ALA A 563 17.83 -22.60 20.99
N GLU A 564 19.01 -22.02 21.13
CA GLU A 564 20.25 -22.63 20.65
C GLU A 564 20.57 -23.93 21.39
N ALA A 565 20.29 -23.97 22.70
CA ALA A 565 20.45 -25.19 23.52
C ALA A 565 19.47 -26.31 23.10
N LEU A 566 18.28 -25.99 22.54
CA LEU A 566 17.35 -26.97 21.96
C LEU A 566 17.81 -27.44 20.57
N THR A 567 18.41 -26.56 19.78
CA THR A 567 18.80 -26.87 18.39
C THR A 567 19.81 -28.04 18.33
N LYS A 568 20.78 -28.07 19.24
CA LYS A 568 21.85 -29.09 19.25
C LYS A 568 21.32 -30.52 19.48
N PRO A 569 20.57 -30.82 20.56
CA PRO A 569 20.02 -32.16 20.76
C PRO A 569 19.00 -32.56 19.70
N LEU A 570 18.25 -31.59 19.14
CA LEU A 570 17.32 -31.83 18.04
C LEU A 570 18.06 -32.25 16.76
N HIS A 571 19.18 -31.61 16.44
CA HIS A 571 20.03 -31.96 15.30
C HIS A 571 20.64 -33.36 15.47
N GLU A 572 21.18 -33.68 16.65
CA GLU A 572 21.72 -35.00 16.96
C GLU A 572 20.64 -36.10 16.87
N LEU A 573 19.38 -35.79 17.22
CA LEU A 573 18.26 -36.70 17.11
C LEU A 573 17.89 -36.98 15.63
N THR A 574 17.92 -35.96 14.78
CA THR A 574 17.61 -36.07 13.34
C THR A 574 18.75 -36.70 12.55
N GLU A 575 20.01 -36.43 12.88
CA GLU A 575 21.18 -36.99 12.20
C GLU A 575 21.27 -38.52 12.35
N LYS A 576 21.02 -39.03 13.55
CA LYS A 576 20.94 -40.47 13.79
C LYS A 576 19.88 -41.17 12.96
N LEU A 577 18.76 -40.48 12.68
CA LEU A 577 17.71 -40.98 11.83
C LEU A 577 18.11 -41.07 10.37
N TYR A 578 18.77 -40.04 9.86
CA TYR A 578 19.30 -40.08 8.50
C TYR A 578 20.30 -41.24 8.32
N GLN A 579 21.17 -41.47 9.31
CA GLN A 579 22.10 -42.58 9.29
C GLN A 579 21.39 -43.95 9.37
N GLN A 580 20.37 -44.08 10.21
CA GLN A 580 19.57 -45.31 10.29
C GLN A 580 18.74 -45.56 9.04
N ALA A 581 18.14 -44.53 8.44
CA ALA A 581 17.40 -44.61 7.18
C ALA A 581 18.33 -45.02 6.01
N GLN A 582 19.54 -44.47 5.93
CA GLN A 582 20.54 -44.84 4.94
C GLN A 582 21.02 -46.31 5.14
N GLN A 583 21.23 -46.75 6.39
CA GLN A 583 21.58 -48.13 6.68
C GLN A 583 20.46 -49.11 6.35
N ALA A 584 19.21 -48.73 6.61
CA ALA A 584 18.03 -49.51 6.25
C ALA A 584 17.82 -49.62 4.72
N GLN A 585 18.09 -48.54 3.98
CA GLN A 585 18.06 -48.55 2.51
C GLN A 585 19.20 -49.40 1.92
N GLN A 586 20.42 -49.33 2.48
CA GLN A 586 21.54 -50.16 2.07
C GLN A 586 21.29 -51.64 2.38
N ALA A 587 20.67 -51.95 3.54
CA ALA A 587 20.32 -53.32 3.90
C ALA A 587 19.19 -53.87 2.99
N GLN A 588 18.20 -53.05 2.59
CA GLN A 588 17.19 -53.46 1.61
C GLN A 588 17.75 -53.63 0.19
N GLN A 589 18.72 -52.82 -0.23
CA GLN A 589 19.41 -53.00 -1.51
C GLN A 589 20.30 -54.28 -1.50
N GLN A 590 20.97 -54.57 -0.38
CA GLN A 590 21.73 -55.81 -0.24
C GLN A 590 20.83 -57.07 -0.18
N ALA A 591 19.64 -56.97 0.44
CA ALA A 591 18.65 -58.05 0.46
C ALA A 591 18.02 -58.32 -0.92
N GLN A 592 17.81 -57.25 -1.71
CA GLN A 592 17.34 -57.38 -3.09
C GLN A 592 18.37 -57.94 -4.04
N ASN A 593 19.68 -57.65 -3.82
CA ASN A 593 20.77 -58.24 -4.61
C ASN A 593 21.10 -59.67 -4.23
N ALA A 594 20.78 -60.11 -3.03
CA ALA A 594 20.97 -61.52 -2.61
C ALA A 594 19.84 -62.46 -3.09
N GLY A 595 18.69 -61.92 -3.51
CA GLY A 595 17.54 -62.68 -4.06
C GLY A 595 17.54 -62.88 -5.59
N ALA A 596 18.52 -62.36 -6.31
CA ALA A 596 18.54 -62.34 -7.78
C ALA A 596 19.57 -63.32 -8.38
N GLN A 597 19.71 -64.54 -7.83
CA GLN A 597 20.40 -65.65 -8.50
C GLN A 597 19.48 -66.86 -8.56
N GLN A 598 18.58 -66.91 -9.54
CA GLN A 598 18.12 -68.10 -10.29
C GLN A 598 17.02 -67.69 -11.26
N GLY A 599 17.33 -67.65 -12.51
CA GLY A 599 16.83 -67.53 -13.83
C GLY A 599 15.33 -67.75 -14.14
N PRO A 600 14.88 -67.78 -15.41
CA PRO A 600 15.57 -67.50 -16.68
C PRO A 600 14.85 -66.44 -17.55
N GLN A 601 15.56 -66.02 -18.60
CA GLN A 601 15.20 -65.10 -19.69
C GLN A 601 13.83 -65.32 -20.33
N THR A 602 13.07 -64.24 -20.53
CA THR A 602 12.37 -63.98 -21.81
C THR A 602 12.17 -62.44 -21.90
N GLY A 603 12.43 -61.92 -23.11
CA GLY A 603 12.49 -60.47 -23.39
C GLY A 603 11.13 -59.83 -23.61
N ALA A 604 11.09 -58.53 -23.44
CA ALA A 604 10.49 -57.54 -24.38
C ALA A 604 10.65 -56.11 -23.84
N LYS A 605 11.21 -55.32 -24.72
CA LYS A 605 11.14 -53.85 -25.01
C LYS A 605 10.78 -52.82 -23.93
N LYS A 606 11.75 -51.94 -23.78
CA LYS A 606 11.78 -50.49 -23.61
C LYS A 606 10.45 -49.71 -23.54
N ASP A 607 10.33 -48.93 -22.50
CA ASP A 607 10.08 -47.48 -22.68
C ASP A 607 10.79 -46.68 -21.56
N LYS A 608 11.36 -45.55 -21.98
CA LYS A 608 12.11 -44.60 -21.15
C LYS A 608 11.18 -43.54 -20.63
N ASP A 609 11.20 -43.27 -19.35
CA ASP A 609 10.84 -41.96 -18.84
C ASP A 609 11.93 -41.45 -17.89
N ASN A 610 12.35 -40.24 -18.21
CA ASN A 610 13.46 -39.51 -17.59
C ASN A 610 13.09 -39.01 -16.20
N VAL A 611 13.85 -39.40 -15.21
CA VAL A 611 14.00 -38.66 -13.95
C VAL A 611 15.37 -37.99 -14.00
N VAL A 612 15.39 -36.67 -13.93
CA VAL A 612 16.61 -35.88 -13.87
C VAL A 612 16.92 -35.64 -12.39
N ASP A 613 17.97 -36.29 -11.90
CA ASP A 613 18.62 -35.94 -10.63
C ASP A 613 19.37 -34.62 -10.82
N ALA A 614 19.06 -33.64 -9.99
CA ALA A 614 19.78 -32.37 -9.92
C ALA A 614 20.85 -32.46 -8.82
N ASP A 615 22.09 -32.78 -9.24
CA ASP A 615 23.29 -32.57 -8.43
C ASP A 615 23.60 -31.08 -8.37
N TYR A 616 23.59 -30.47 -7.17
CA TYR A 616 24.18 -29.15 -6.97
C TYR A 616 25.43 -29.23 -6.10
N LYS A 617 26.48 -28.65 -6.64
CA LYS A 617 27.79 -28.53 -6.02
C LYS A 617 27.84 -27.24 -5.20
N VAL A 618 28.07 -27.33 -3.92
CA VAL A 618 28.45 -26.18 -3.09
C VAL A 618 29.87 -25.77 -3.45
N VAL A 619 30.05 -24.57 -3.98
CA VAL A 619 31.37 -23.95 -4.20
C VAL A 619 31.66 -23.07 -2.99
N ASN A 620 32.62 -23.47 -2.19
CA ASN A 620 33.27 -22.59 -1.23
C ASN A 620 34.24 -21.67 -1.99
N ASP A 621 33.97 -20.37 -1.94
CA ASP A 621 34.89 -19.33 -2.39
C ASP A 621 35.81 -18.92 -1.23
N ASP A 622 36.91 -19.67 -1.09
CA ASP A 622 38.15 -19.17 -0.48
C ASP A 622 39.28 -19.51 -1.46
N ASP A 623 39.83 -18.47 -2.05
CA ASP A 623 41.11 -18.32 -2.76
C ASP A 623 40.96 -17.61 -4.12
N LYS A 624 41.20 -16.27 -4.09
CA LYS A 624 42.21 -15.58 -4.94
C LYS A 624 42.24 -14.08 -4.69
N LYS A 625 43.38 -13.68 -4.16
CA LYS A 625 44.15 -12.43 -4.29
C LYS A 625 43.53 -11.23 -5.06
#